data_6f7072f73aab73eccdc14ff5a414b342
#
_entry.id   6f7072f73aab73eccdc14ff5a414b342
#
_cell.length_a   1.000
_cell.length_b   1.000
_cell.length_c   1.000
_cell.angle_alpha   90.00
_cell.angle_beta   90.00
_cell.angle_gamma   90.00
#
_symmetry.space_group_name_H-M   'P 1'
#
loop_
_entity.id
_entity.type
_entity.pdbx_description
1 polymer ?
#
loop_
_entity_poly.entity_id
_entity_poly.type
_entity_poly.pdbx_seq_one_letter_code
_entity_poly.pdbx_strand_id
1 'polypeptide(L)'
;MWVGQTNVRLEKAVAGLERSDRVAVLRARMQAMEQEDEDELVDTLPQLAWLLPAGGLARRKVVSCAECPALVVELICHLTAHGGHVGIVGWPDLSLAQVAEMGRLNNVVTVPDPGLEAWVVTSVLAEGMDLIIHHGPPGELSPAKARPVWAKIRGGQAAVLTVGARLPGTAVRIGAEVSTYRGIGKGSGRIRGVDIDLAVDSKKGTARGSLTMGEPRRLAAV
;
A
#
# COMPACT_ATOMS: atom_id res chain seq x y z
N MET A 1 8.74 26.98 12.58
CA MET A 1 9.11 27.32 13.98
C MET A 1 7.91 27.24 14.94
N TRP A 2 6.97 26.30 14.75
CA TRP A 2 5.71 26.22 15.53
C TRP A 2 5.49 24.89 16.26
N VAL A 3 6.27 23.86 16.00
CA VAL A 3 6.10 22.51 16.60
C VAL A 3 6.70 22.41 18.01
N GLY A 4 7.64 23.27 18.37
CA GLY A 4 8.32 23.22 19.68
C GLY A 4 7.51 23.74 20.87
N GLN A 5 6.58 24.66 20.67
CA GLN A 5 5.82 25.29 21.79
C GLN A 5 4.66 24.44 22.30
N THR A 6 4.12 23.55 21.48
CA THR A 6 2.98 22.68 21.87
C THR A 6 3.43 21.56 22.80
N ASN A 7 4.65 21.01 22.59
CA ASN A 7 5.19 19.93 23.45
C ASN A 7 5.55 20.41 24.85
N VAL A 8 6.16 21.59 25.00
CA VAL A 8 6.56 22.14 26.30
C VAL A 8 5.36 22.50 27.19
N ARG A 9 4.27 22.93 26.58
CA ARG A 9 3.02 23.28 27.32
C ARG A 9 2.29 22.04 27.84
N LEU A 10 2.41 20.92 27.16
CA LEU A 10 1.83 19.63 27.52
C LEU A 10 2.64 18.88 28.58
N GLU A 11 3.96 18.93 28.51
CA GLU A 11 4.81 18.35 29.58
C GLU A 11 4.55 19.01 30.93
N LYS A 12 4.31 20.33 30.97
CA LYS A 12 3.94 21.04 32.20
C LYS A 12 2.52 20.70 32.69
N ALA A 13 1.56 20.44 31.79
CA ALA A 13 0.20 20.07 32.18
C ALA A 13 0.11 18.63 32.74
N VAL A 14 0.95 17.74 32.25
CA VAL A 14 0.99 16.32 32.69
C VAL A 14 1.82 16.14 33.97
N ALA A 15 2.72 17.06 34.30
CA ALA A 15 3.61 16.95 35.46
C ALA A 15 2.89 17.04 36.81
N GLY A 16 1.67 17.58 36.84
CA GLY A 16 0.84 17.73 38.07
C GLY A 16 -0.19 16.63 38.32
N LEU A 17 -0.34 15.68 37.40
CA LEU A 17 -1.35 14.61 37.47
C LEU A 17 -0.80 13.38 38.21
N GLU A 18 -1.68 12.64 38.88
CA GLU A 18 -1.31 11.34 39.47
C GLU A 18 -0.90 10.34 38.36
N ARG A 19 -0.14 9.31 38.71
CA ARG A 19 0.43 8.36 37.73
C ARG A 19 -0.64 7.65 36.88
N SER A 20 -1.80 7.36 37.48
CA SER A 20 -2.98 6.80 36.84
C SER A 20 -3.53 7.72 35.75
N ASP A 21 -3.65 9.02 36.07
CA ASP A 21 -4.21 10.03 35.16
C ASP A 21 -3.26 10.33 34.00
N ARG A 22 -1.96 10.31 34.23
CA ARG A 22 -0.94 10.43 33.17
C ARG A 22 -1.04 9.29 32.18
N VAL A 23 -1.24 8.05 32.66
CA VAL A 23 -1.41 6.88 31.79
C VAL A 23 -2.72 6.96 31.01
N ALA A 24 -3.81 7.43 31.62
CA ALA A 24 -5.08 7.61 30.95
C ALA A 24 -5.01 8.70 29.84
N VAL A 25 -4.38 9.83 30.12
CA VAL A 25 -4.18 10.91 29.13
C VAL A 25 -3.29 10.46 27.97
N LEU A 26 -2.22 9.71 28.27
CA LEU A 26 -1.34 9.16 27.24
C LEU A 26 -2.06 8.11 26.36
N ARG A 27 -2.88 7.24 26.97
CA ARG A 27 -3.68 6.25 26.25
C ARG A 27 -4.73 6.92 25.35
N ALA A 28 -5.46 7.91 25.89
CA ALA A 28 -6.45 8.66 25.13
C ALA A 28 -5.81 9.39 23.95
N ARG A 29 -4.59 9.93 24.12
CA ARG A 29 -3.86 10.59 23.04
C ARG A 29 -3.32 9.61 22.01
N MET A 30 -2.82 8.43 22.44
CA MET A 30 -2.43 7.36 21.51
C MET A 30 -3.64 6.90 20.69
N GLN A 31 -4.79 6.71 21.33
CA GLN A 31 -6.04 6.36 20.63
C GLN A 31 -6.52 7.45 19.67
N ALA A 32 -6.42 8.72 20.05
CA ALA A 32 -6.76 9.84 19.17
C ALA A 32 -5.80 9.92 17.96
N MET A 33 -4.49 9.72 18.19
CA MET A 33 -3.51 9.67 17.09
C MET A 33 -3.71 8.43 16.19
N GLU A 34 -4.15 7.30 16.75
CA GLU A 34 -4.53 6.12 15.98
C GLU A 34 -5.82 6.35 15.16
N GLN A 35 -6.80 7.09 15.69
CA GLN A 35 -8.03 7.46 14.99
C GLN A 35 -7.81 8.53 13.91
N GLU A 36 -6.95 9.52 14.14
CA GLU A 36 -6.58 10.51 13.11
C GLU A 36 -5.85 9.86 11.92
N ASP A 37 -5.17 8.74 12.14
CA ASP A 37 -4.50 7.94 11.08
C ASP A 37 -5.46 6.97 10.34
N GLU A 38 -6.64 6.65 10.90
CA GLU A 38 -7.61 5.72 10.29
C GLU A 38 -8.45 6.37 9.17
N ASP A 39 -8.55 7.70 9.09
CA ASP A 39 -9.49 8.39 8.19
C ASP A 39 -8.93 8.75 6.81
N GLU A 40 -7.62 8.62 6.57
CA GLU A 40 -7.03 8.91 5.26
C GLU A 40 -6.65 7.63 4.52
N LEU A 41 -7.59 7.06 3.80
CA LEU A 41 -7.36 5.86 2.97
C LEU A 41 -7.19 6.26 1.49
N VAL A 42 -6.36 5.50 0.81
CA VAL A 42 -6.30 5.50 -0.65
C VAL A 42 -7.38 4.56 -1.16
N ASP A 43 -8.15 5.02 -2.16
CA ASP A 43 -9.14 4.16 -2.83
C ASP A 43 -8.48 2.90 -3.39
N THR A 44 -9.05 1.75 -3.08
CA THR A 44 -8.48 0.46 -3.44
C THR A 44 -9.56 -0.54 -3.82
N LEU A 45 -9.14 -1.65 -4.41
CA LEU A 45 -10.05 -2.74 -4.79
C LEU A 45 -10.94 -3.17 -3.63
N PRO A 46 -12.27 -3.22 -3.80
CA PRO A 46 -13.19 -3.56 -2.71
C PRO A 46 -12.85 -4.91 -2.04
N GLN A 47 -12.44 -5.90 -2.81
CA GLN A 47 -12.07 -7.23 -2.31
C GLN A 47 -10.82 -7.16 -1.42
N LEU A 48 -9.84 -6.32 -1.78
CA LEU A 48 -8.64 -6.11 -0.97
C LEU A 48 -8.96 -5.25 0.26
N ALA A 49 -9.81 -4.23 0.13
CA ALA A 49 -10.26 -3.38 1.22
C ALA A 49 -10.84 -4.18 2.39
N TRP A 50 -11.68 -5.19 2.09
CA TRP A 50 -12.25 -6.09 3.10
C TRP A 50 -11.21 -6.90 3.89
N LEU A 51 -10.03 -7.15 3.31
CA LEU A 51 -8.96 -7.91 3.95
C LEU A 51 -7.99 -7.01 4.73
N LEU A 52 -7.90 -5.74 4.37
CA LEU A 52 -7.01 -4.78 5.00
C LEU A 52 -7.53 -4.32 6.36
N PRO A 53 -6.69 -4.22 7.40
CA PRO A 53 -7.12 -3.92 8.77
C PRO A 53 -7.76 -2.54 8.96
N ALA A 54 -7.48 -1.60 8.05
CA ALA A 54 -8.07 -0.25 8.03
C ALA A 54 -9.22 -0.10 7.02
N GLY A 55 -9.57 -1.15 6.27
CA GLY A 55 -10.55 -1.06 5.20
C GLY A 55 -10.00 -0.47 3.89
N GLY A 56 -8.70 -0.29 3.77
CA GLY A 56 -8.03 0.25 2.61
C GLY A 56 -6.52 0.40 2.82
N LEU A 57 -5.83 0.94 1.83
CA LEU A 57 -4.42 1.29 1.95
C LEU A 57 -4.30 2.65 2.67
N ALA A 58 -3.78 2.63 3.89
CA ALA A 58 -3.64 3.85 4.69
C ALA A 58 -2.55 4.75 4.10
N ARG A 59 -2.86 6.04 3.94
CA ARG A 59 -1.91 7.08 3.56
C ARG A 59 -0.76 7.13 4.58
N ARG A 60 0.41 7.58 4.14
CA ARG A 60 1.60 7.75 5.00
C ARG A 60 2.09 6.46 5.65
N LYS A 61 1.60 5.30 5.19
CA LYS A 61 1.99 3.98 5.67
C LYS A 61 2.58 3.13 4.55
N VAL A 62 3.35 2.13 4.95
CA VAL A 62 3.97 1.18 4.04
C VAL A 62 3.33 -0.18 4.22
N VAL A 63 2.97 -0.80 3.12
CA VAL A 63 2.45 -2.16 3.03
C VAL A 63 3.40 -2.97 2.14
N SER A 64 3.80 -4.16 2.57
CA SER A 64 4.55 -5.06 1.70
C SER A 64 3.59 -5.95 0.93
N CYS A 65 3.90 -6.20 -0.35
CA CYS A 65 3.12 -7.04 -1.22
C CYS A 65 4.01 -8.13 -1.84
N ALA A 66 3.46 -9.32 -2.01
CA ALA A 66 4.08 -10.35 -2.82
C ALA A 66 4.21 -9.87 -4.27
N GLU A 67 5.17 -10.41 -4.99
CA GLU A 67 5.37 -10.10 -6.40
C GLU A 67 4.27 -10.75 -7.24
N CYS A 68 3.18 -10.02 -7.41
CA CYS A 68 2.03 -10.39 -8.22
C CYS A 68 1.66 -9.22 -9.16
N PRO A 69 2.28 -9.16 -10.36
CA PRO A 69 2.05 -8.07 -11.32
C PRO A 69 0.57 -7.85 -11.64
N ALA A 70 -0.20 -8.93 -11.75
CA ALA A 70 -1.63 -8.86 -12.04
C ALA A 70 -2.40 -8.07 -10.96
N LEU A 71 -2.16 -8.33 -9.66
CA LEU A 71 -2.77 -7.58 -8.57
C LEU A 71 -2.35 -6.11 -8.60
N VAL A 72 -1.05 -5.85 -8.81
CA VAL A 72 -0.51 -4.48 -8.82
C VAL A 72 -1.08 -3.67 -9.96
N VAL A 73 -1.16 -4.23 -11.16
CA VAL A 73 -1.76 -3.56 -12.33
C VAL A 73 -3.24 -3.28 -12.09
N GLU A 74 -3.98 -4.20 -11.50
CA GLU A 74 -5.40 -4.00 -11.17
C GLU A 74 -5.59 -2.86 -10.15
N LEU A 75 -4.72 -2.78 -9.13
CA LEU A 75 -4.72 -1.64 -8.19
C LEU A 75 -4.47 -0.31 -8.89
N ILE A 76 -3.50 -0.27 -9.82
CA ILE A 76 -3.21 0.92 -10.62
C ILE A 76 -4.41 1.31 -11.48
N CYS A 77 -5.02 0.34 -12.17
CA CYS A 77 -6.22 0.57 -13.00
C CYS A 77 -7.34 1.17 -12.15
N HIS A 78 -7.67 0.52 -11.03
CA HIS A 78 -8.74 0.97 -10.14
C HIS A 78 -8.50 2.41 -9.66
N LEU A 79 -7.33 2.68 -9.07
CA LEU A 79 -7.02 3.99 -8.49
C LEU A 79 -7.00 5.08 -9.56
N THR A 80 -6.36 4.83 -10.71
CA THR A 80 -6.27 5.85 -11.78
C THR A 80 -7.60 6.09 -12.47
N ALA A 81 -8.46 5.08 -12.61
CA ALA A 81 -9.82 5.25 -13.14
C ALA A 81 -10.65 6.20 -12.27
N HIS A 82 -10.43 6.21 -10.95
CA HIS A 82 -11.08 7.11 -9.99
C HIS A 82 -10.33 8.44 -9.79
N GLY A 83 -9.33 8.73 -10.63
CA GLY A 83 -8.63 10.02 -10.66
C GLY A 83 -7.40 10.10 -9.76
N GLY A 84 -7.04 9.04 -9.05
CA GLY A 84 -5.83 8.99 -8.24
C GLY A 84 -4.55 8.93 -9.07
N HIS A 85 -3.43 9.32 -8.46
CA HIS A 85 -2.11 9.38 -9.09
C HIS A 85 -1.18 8.31 -8.51
N VAL A 86 -0.48 7.58 -9.37
CA VAL A 86 0.38 6.46 -8.99
C VAL A 86 1.81 6.72 -9.46
N GLY A 87 2.77 6.53 -8.54
CA GLY A 87 4.19 6.46 -8.87
C GLY A 87 4.69 5.01 -8.87
N ILE A 88 5.47 4.62 -9.87
CA ILE A 88 6.07 3.30 -9.98
C ILE A 88 7.59 3.47 -10.03
N VAL A 89 8.29 2.87 -9.08
CA VAL A 89 9.75 2.98 -8.94
C VAL A 89 10.39 1.61 -9.03
N GLY A 90 11.34 1.44 -9.93
CA GLY A 90 12.20 0.26 -10.03
C GLY A 90 11.56 -0.97 -10.69
N TRP A 91 10.49 -0.79 -11.48
CA TRP A 91 9.82 -1.91 -12.14
C TRP A 91 9.73 -1.74 -13.66
N PRO A 92 10.84 -1.91 -14.40
CA PRO A 92 10.87 -1.69 -15.85
C PRO A 92 9.98 -2.64 -16.64
N ASP A 93 9.78 -3.87 -16.16
CA ASP A 93 9.07 -4.93 -16.87
C ASP A 93 7.57 -4.98 -16.56
N LEU A 94 7.05 -4.08 -15.72
CA LEU A 94 5.62 -4.03 -15.42
C LEU A 94 4.83 -3.55 -16.64
N SER A 95 4.01 -4.42 -17.21
CA SER A 95 3.14 -4.06 -18.34
C SER A 95 2.00 -3.17 -17.91
N LEU A 96 1.91 -1.97 -18.47
CA LEU A 96 0.83 -1.01 -18.25
C LEU A 96 -0.25 -1.06 -19.35
N ALA A 97 -0.28 -2.10 -20.17
CA ALA A 97 -1.27 -2.22 -21.25
C ALA A 97 -2.71 -2.18 -20.72
N GLN A 98 -3.00 -2.89 -19.63
CA GLN A 98 -4.31 -2.87 -18.99
C GLN A 98 -4.66 -1.48 -18.42
N VAL A 99 -3.68 -0.74 -17.90
CA VAL A 99 -3.91 0.63 -17.41
C VAL A 99 -4.28 1.58 -18.56
N ALA A 100 -3.71 1.35 -19.74
CA ALA A 100 -4.07 2.11 -20.94
C ALA A 100 -5.53 1.87 -21.38
N GLU A 101 -6.04 0.65 -21.16
CA GLU A 101 -7.40 0.26 -21.59
C GLU A 101 -8.46 0.57 -20.52
N MET A 102 -8.15 0.39 -19.24
CA MET A 102 -9.13 0.41 -18.14
C MET A 102 -8.88 1.49 -17.08
N GLY A 103 -7.68 2.08 -17.05
CA GLY A 103 -7.28 3.14 -16.14
C GLY A 103 -6.99 4.46 -16.87
N ARG A 104 -6.09 5.26 -16.29
CA ARG A 104 -5.60 6.52 -16.88
C ARG A 104 -4.09 6.59 -16.82
N LEU A 105 -3.40 6.30 -17.93
CA LEU A 105 -1.93 6.38 -17.99
C LEU A 105 -1.38 7.76 -17.64
N ASN A 106 -2.12 8.83 -17.94
CA ASN A 106 -1.70 10.20 -17.61
C ASN A 106 -1.58 10.45 -16.10
N ASN A 107 -2.18 9.58 -15.29
CA ASN A 107 -2.07 9.62 -13.83
C ASN A 107 -0.96 8.71 -13.29
N VAL A 108 -0.13 8.14 -14.16
CA VAL A 108 0.96 7.24 -13.76
C VAL A 108 2.30 7.87 -14.09
N VAL A 109 3.16 7.94 -13.10
CA VAL A 109 4.57 8.33 -13.24
C VAL A 109 5.44 7.09 -13.04
N THR A 110 6.32 6.79 -13.99
CA THR A 110 7.25 5.65 -13.88
C THR A 110 8.69 6.12 -13.82
N VAL A 111 9.45 5.52 -12.90
CA VAL A 111 10.91 5.64 -12.80
C VAL A 111 11.48 4.23 -12.90
N PRO A 112 11.68 3.70 -14.13
CA PRO A 112 12.06 2.30 -14.34
C PRO A 112 13.42 1.96 -13.75
N ASP A 113 14.39 2.85 -13.86
CA ASP A 113 15.72 2.70 -13.28
C ASP A 113 16.00 3.88 -12.34
N PRO A 114 15.75 3.74 -11.04
CA PRO A 114 16.03 4.75 -10.04
C PRO A 114 17.51 4.75 -9.57
N GLY A 115 18.35 3.90 -10.14
CA GLY A 115 19.75 3.74 -9.74
C GLY A 115 19.89 3.27 -8.28
N LEU A 116 20.92 3.76 -7.59
CA LEU A 116 21.20 3.39 -6.20
C LEU A 116 20.28 4.07 -5.18
N GLU A 117 19.53 5.07 -5.59
CA GLU A 117 18.74 5.94 -4.69
C GLU A 117 17.22 5.69 -4.79
N ALA A 118 16.81 4.46 -5.11
CA ALA A 118 15.41 4.09 -5.29
C ALA A 118 14.49 4.54 -4.14
N TRP A 119 14.95 4.43 -2.90
CA TRP A 119 14.19 4.86 -1.72
C TRP A 119 14.09 6.38 -1.59
N VAL A 120 15.10 7.13 -2.07
CA VAL A 120 15.01 8.59 -2.12
C VAL A 120 13.97 9.00 -3.15
N VAL A 121 13.99 8.42 -4.35
CA VAL A 121 12.98 8.65 -5.39
C VAL A 121 11.57 8.34 -4.85
N THR A 122 11.38 7.18 -4.22
CA THR A 122 10.12 6.79 -3.59
C THR A 122 9.63 7.83 -2.58
N SER A 123 10.54 8.31 -1.73
CA SER A 123 10.16 9.28 -0.69
C SER A 123 9.86 10.68 -1.22
N VAL A 124 10.42 11.08 -2.35
CA VAL A 124 10.09 12.34 -3.03
C VAL A 124 8.72 12.23 -3.70
N LEU A 125 8.47 11.14 -4.43
CA LEU A 125 7.16 10.93 -5.07
C LEU A 125 6.02 10.80 -4.05
N ALA A 126 6.30 10.29 -2.84
CA ALA A 126 5.30 10.16 -1.79
C ALA A 126 4.71 11.50 -1.30
N GLU A 127 5.33 12.63 -1.61
CA GLU A 127 4.82 13.96 -1.27
C GLU A 127 3.62 14.37 -2.14
N GLY A 128 3.54 13.88 -3.40
CA GLY A 128 2.55 14.36 -4.37
C GLY A 128 1.65 13.29 -5.00
N MET A 129 1.89 12.00 -4.74
CA MET A 129 1.11 10.90 -5.28
C MET A 129 0.14 10.32 -4.25
N ASP A 130 -0.86 9.57 -4.71
CA ASP A 130 -1.77 8.83 -3.82
C ASP A 130 -1.20 7.46 -3.45
N LEU A 131 -0.59 6.77 -4.41
CA LEU A 131 0.03 5.47 -4.22
C LEU A 131 1.42 5.45 -4.86
N ILE A 132 2.41 4.92 -4.13
CA ILE A 132 3.72 4.60 -4.68
C ILE A 132 3.91 3.09 -4.66
N ILE A 133 4.30 2.55 -5.80
CA ILE A 133 4.75 1.16 -5.93
C ILE A 133 6.26 1.17 -6.02
N HIS A 134 6.91 0.64 -4.99
CA HIS A 134 8.36 0.49 -4.94
C HIS A 134 8.72 -0.97 -5.17
N HIS A 135 9.29 -1.26 -6.32
CA HIS A 135 9.82 -2.57 -6.64
C HIS A 135 11.34 -2.57 -6.50
N GLY A 136 11.89 -3.62 -5.92
CA GLY A 136 13.33 -3.75 -5.74
C GLY A 136 13.74 -5.18 -5.40
N PRO A 137 15.04 -5.45 -5.37
CA PRO A 137 15.55 -6.79 -5.07
C PRO A 137 15.07 -7.24 -3.69
N PRO A 138 14.86 -8.57 -3.51
CA PRO A 138 14.49 -9.11 -2.22
C PRO A 138 15.48 -8.72 -1.13
N GLY A 139 14.96 -8.18 -0.04
CA GLY A 139 15.79 -7.75 1.08
C GLY A 139 15.09 -6.70 1.94
N GLU A 140 15.71 -6.40 3.06
CA GLU A 140 15.21 -5.39 3.99
C GLU A 140 16.22 -4.24 4.13
N LEU A 141 15.73 -3.02 4.02
CA LEU A 141 16.57 -1.84 4.21
C LEU A 141 17.07 -1.76 5.66
N SER A 142 18.34 -1.44 5.86
CA SER A 142 18.87 -1.31 7.22
C SER A 142 18.13 -0.22 8.00
N PRO A 143 17.94 -0.38 9.33
CA PRO A 143 17.20 0.58 10.15
C PRO A 143 17.73 2.01 10.06
N ALA A 144 19.03 2.18 9.91
CA ALA A 144 19.66 3.50 9.78
C ALA A 144 19.23 4.21 8.48
N LYS A 145 19.20 3.48 7.35
CA LYS A 145 18.74 4.00 6.06
C LYS A 145 17.22 4.15 5.98
N ALA A 146 16.49 3.34 6.72
CA ALA A 146 15.02 3.37 6.73
C ALA A 146 14.44 4.58 7.45
N ARG A 147 15.11 5.10 8.50
CA ARG A 147 14.62 6.25 9.30
C ARG A 147 14.27 7.49 8.44
N PRO A 148 15.17 8.01 7.59
CA PRO A 148 14.86 9.18 6.77
C PRO A 148 13.75 8.89 5.75
N VAL A 149 13.68 7.68 5.20
CA VAL A 149 12.61 7.24 4.28
C VAL A 149 11.26 7.28 5.00
N TRP A 150 11.16 6.68 6.19
CA TRP A 150 9.96 6.74 7.02
C TRP A 150 9.52 8.16 7.36
N ALA A 151 10.48 9.04 7.71
CA ALA A 151 10.16 10.43 8.03
C ALA A 151 9.50 11.15 6.84
N LYS A 152 10.00 10.93 5.62
CA LYS A 152 9.45 11.52 4.41
C LYS A 152 8.09 10.91 4.04
N ILE A 153 7.93 9.58 4.12
CA ILE A 153 6.64 8.93 3.84
C ILE A 153 5.56 9.43 4.81
N ARG A 154 5.87 9.56 6.10
CA ARG A 154 4.92 10.10 7.09
C ARG A 154 4.61 11.58 6.90
N GLY A 155 5.53 12.35 6.35
CA GLY A 155 5.32 13.76 6.01
C GLY A 155 4.64 13.99 4.67
N GLY A 156 4.55 12.96 3.83
CA GLY A 156 3.89 13.00 2.53
C GLY A 156 2.39 12.70 2.62
N GLN A 157 1.82 12.23 1.51
CA GLN A 157 0.40 11.85 1.45
C GLN A 157 0.18 10.45 0.86
N ALA A 158 1.17 9.83 0.24
CA ALA A 158 1.01 8.56 -0.43
C ALA A 158 0.90 7.38 0.54
N ALA A 159 0.12 6.36 0.16
CA ALA A 159 0.37 5.00 0.60
C ALA A 159 1.57 4.43 -0.19
N VAL A 160 2.40 3.62 0.44
CA VAL A 160 3.55 3.00 -0.24
C VAL A 160 3.39 1.49 -0.23
N LEU A 161 3.34 0.89 -1.41
CA LEU A 161 3.32 -0.55 -1.62
C LEU A 161 4.73 -1.01 -2.02
N THR A 162 5.36 -1.87 -1.22
CA THR A 162 6.68 -2.40 -1.56
C THR A 162 6.57 -3.82 -2.10
N VAL A 163 7.28 -4.12 -3.17
CA VAL A 163 7.35 -5.42 -3.84
C VAL A 163 8.80 -5.87 -3.92
N GLY A 164 9.11 -7.07 -3.43
CA GLY A 164 10.49 -7.57 -3.31
C GLY A 164 11.22 -6.92 -2.13
N ALA A 165 11.59 -5.65 -2.26
CA ALA A 165 12.24 -4.88 -1.18
C ALA A 165 11.29 -4.63 -0.01
N ARG A 166 11.82 -4.59 1.22
CA ARG A 166 11.04 -4.33 2.44
C ARG A 166 11.61 -3.18 3.25
N LEU A 167 10.71 -2.43 3.86
CA LEU A 167 11.06 -1.41 4.82
C LEU A 167 10.83 -1.96 6.25
N PRO A 168 11.83 -1.90 7.16
CA PRO A 168 11.66 -2.41 8.51
C PRO A 168 10.53 -1.68 9.23
N GLY A 169 9.75 -2.42 10.04
CA GLY A 169 8.59 -1.87 10.74
C GLY A 169 7.29 -1.83 9.93
N THR A 170 7.27 -2.39 8.74
CA THR A 170 6.04 -2.59 7.96
C THR A 170 5.11 -3.55 8.69
N ALA A 171 3.90 -3.09 9.00
CA ALA A 171 2.95 -3.82 9.86
C ALA A 171 1.96 -4.70 9.09
N VAL A 172 1.79 -4.47 7.80
CA VAL A 172 0.83 -5.18 6.95
C VAL A 172 1.57 -5.81 5.76
N ARG A 173 1.26 -7.07 5.50
CA ARG A 173 1.79 -7.81 4.36
C ARG A 173 0.65 -8.40 3.55
N ILE A 174 0.65 -8.17 2.25
CA ILE A 174 -0.26 -8.77 1.28
C ILE A 174 0.47 -9.93 0.59
N GLY A 175 0.04 -11.15 0.84
CA GLY A 175 0.34 -12.32 0.02
C GLY A 175 -0.64 -12.37 -1.14
N ALA A 176 -0.16 -12.62 -2.34
CA ALA A 176 -0.97 -12.72 -3.54
C ALA A 176 -0.38 -13.78 -4.46
N GLU A 177 -1.19 -14.71 -4.89
CA GLU A 177 -0.78 -15.79 -5.79
C GLU A 177 -1.87 -16.04 -6.84
N VAL A 178 -1.47 -16.16 -8.10
CA VAL A 178 -2.40 -16.52 -9.18
C VAL A 178 -2.77 -17.99 -9.02
N SER A 179 -4.04 -18.25 -8.68
CA SER A 179 -4.54 -19.62 -8.49
C SER A 179 -5.12 -20.22 -9.77
N THR A 180 -5.67 -19.41 -10.68
CA THR A 180 -6.29 -19.92 -11.90
C THR A 180 -6.18 -18.92 -13.05
N TYR A 181 -5.82 -19.44 -14.23
CA TYR A 181 -5.99 -18.73 -15.50
C TYR A 181 -7.22 -19.26 -16.21
N ARG A 182 -8.17 -18.37 -16.52
CA ARG A 182 -9.42 -18.72 -17.21
C ARG A 182 -9.36 -18.45 -18.69
N GLY A 183 -10.09 -19.24 -19.46
CA GLY A 183 -10.16 -19.13 -20.92
C GLY A 183 -9.11 -19.95 -21.67
N ILE A 184 -8.24 -20.69 -20.97
CA ILE A 184 -7.28 -21.62 -21.55
C ILE A 184 -7.86 -23.02 -21.50
N GLY A 185 -7.84 -23.73 -22.63
CA GLY A 185 -8.23 -25.12 -22.78
C GLY A 185 -7.16 -25.94 -23.50
N LYS A 186 -7.34 -27.28 -23.58
CA LYS A 186 -6.42 -28.16 -24.32
C LYS A 186 -6.36 -27.74 -25.80
N GLY A 187 -5.19 -27.24 -26.23
CA GLY A 187 -4.93 -26.90 -27.65
C GLY A 187 -5.62 -25.64 -28.17
N SER A 188 -6.30 -24.87 -27.31
CA SER A 188 -7.00 -23.66 -27.74
C SER A 188 -7.25 -22.71 -26.57
N GLY A 189 -7.52 -21.47 -26.90
CA GLY A 189 -7.95 -20.46 -25.95
C GLY A 189 -6.93 -19.35 -25.75
N ARG A 190 -7.40 -18.28 -25.12
CA ARG A 190 -6.61 -17.14 -24.63
C ARG A 190 -7.03 -16.85 -23.21
N ILE A 191 -6.13 -16.31 -22.42
CA ILE A 191 -6.48 -15.87 -21.07
C ILE A 191 -7.57 -14.82 -21.17
N ARG A 192 -8.70 -15.06 -20.49
CA ARG A 192 -9.85 -14.15 -20.40
C ARG A 192 -10.07 -13.65 -18.99
N GLY A 193 -9.44 -14.27 -18.00
CA GLY A 193 -9.50 -13.89 -16.62
C GLY A 193 -8.47 -14.60 -15.79
N VAL A 194 -8.24 -14.04 -14.61
CA VAL A 194 -7.27 -14.51 -13.63
C VAL A 194 -7.93 -14.50 -12.27
N ASP A 195 -7.77 -15.58 -11.51
CA ASP A 195 -8.15 -15.64 -10.11
C ASP A 195 -6.89 -15.57 -9.25
N ILE A 196 -6.89 -14.70 -8.25
CA ILE A 196 -5.77 -14.47 -7.34
C ILE A 196 -6.23 -14.78 -5.93
N ASP A 197 -5.51 -15.66 -5.24
CA ASP A 197 -5.70 -15.90 -3.83
C ASP A 197 -4.92 -14.85 -3.04
N LEU A 198 -5.60 -14.24 -2.06
CA LEU A 198 -5.08 -13.15 -1.24
C LEU A 198 -4.97 -13.60 0.22
N ALA A 199 -3.87 -13.23 0.87
CA ALA A 199 -3.68 -13.36 2.30
C ALA A 199 -3.10 -12.05 2.85
N VAL A 200 -3.77 -11.43 3.81
CA VAL A 200 -3.29 -10.20 4.45
C VAL A 200 -2.91 -10.49 5.89
N ASP A 201 -1.62 -10.42 6.18
CA ASP A 201 -1.08 -10.56 7.52
C ASP A 201 -0.93 -9.19 8.17
N SER A 202 -1.43 -9.06 9.39
CA SER A 202 -1.34 -7.84 10.19
C SER A 202 -1.24 -8.16 11.68
N LYS A 203 -1.06 -7.15 12.52
CA LYS A 203 -1.12 -7.32 13.98
C LYS A 203 -2.48 -7.84 14.47
N LYS A 204 -3.55 -7.66 13.71
CA LYS A 204 -4.92 -8.16 14.02
C LYS A 204 -5.11 -9.64 13.63
N GLY A 205 -4.14 -10.25 12.96
CA GLY A 205 -4.18 -11.62 12.46
C GLY A 205 -4.09 -11.68 10.94
N THR A 206 -4.39 -12.86 10.38
CA THR A 206 -4.38 -13.12 8.94
C THR A 206 -5.82 -13.19 8.41
N ALA A 207 -6.13 -12.32 7.44
CA ALA A 207 -7.36 -12.38 6.65
C ALA A 207 -7.07 -13.03 5.28
N ARG A 208 -8.02 -13.81 4.75
CA ARG A 208 -7.88 -14.48 3.45
C ARG A 208 -9.09 -14.23 2.57
N GLY A 209 -8.86 -14.14 1.27
CA GLY A 209 -9.89 -13.95 0.26
C GLY A 209 -9.37 -14.23 -1.13
N SER A 210 -10.17 -13.92 -2.13
CA SER A 210 -9.77 -14.06 -3.52
C SER A 210 -10.24 -12.86 -4.33
N LEU A 211 -9.51 -12.56 -5.39
CA LEU A 211 -9.81 -11.54 -6.38
C LEU A 211 -9.97 -12.21 -7.73
N THR A 212 -11.08 -11.93 -8.39
CA THR A 212 -11.35 -12.39 -9.75
C THR A 212 -11.25 -11.21 -10.70
N MET A 213 -10.39 -11.30 -11.69
CA MET A 213 -10.18 -10.27 -12.73
C MET A 213 -10.58 -10.79 -14.10
N GLY A 214 -11.04 -9.89 -14.99
CA GLY A 214 -11.49 -10.21 -16.34
C GLY A 214 -12.90 -10.81 -16.40
N GLU A 215 -13.21 -11.60 -17.43
CA GLU A 215 -14.55 -12.18 -17.64
C GLU A 215 -14.97 -13.08 -16.45
N PRO A 216 -16.18 -12.89 -15.94
CA PRO A 216 -16.70 -13.74 -14.86
C PRO A 216 -16.81 -15.21 -15.34
N ARG A 217 -16.67 -16.14 -14.40
CA ARG A 217 -16.86 -17.58 -14.67
C ARG A 217 -18.27 -17.82 -15.17
N ARG A 218 -18.42 -18.15 -16.47
CA ARG A 218 -19.69 -18.65 -16.98
C ARG A 218 -19.90 -20.05 -16.38
N LEU A 219 -20.87 -20.19 -15.50
CA LEU A 219 -21.35 -21.50 -15.11
C LEU A 219 -21.99 -22.12 -16.36
N ALA A 220 -21.39 -23.17 -16.90
CA ALA A 220 -22.06 -23.99 -17.90
C ALA A 220 -23.27 -24.63 -17.18
N ALA A 221 -24.48 -24.33 -17.67
CA ALA A 221 -25.64 -25.12 -17.28
C ALA A 221 -25.40 -26.55 -17.76
N VAL A 222 -25.47 -27.53 -16.84
CA VAL A 222 -25.43 -28.96 -17.11
C VAL A 222 -26.80 -29.37 -17.62
#